data_8da3c57519c9a8afd509e02035d19006
#
_entry.id   8da3c57519c9a8afd509e02035d19006
#
_cell.length_a   1.000
_cell.length_b   1.000
_cell.length_c   1.000
_cell.angle_alpha   90.00
_cell.angle_beta   90.00
_cell.angle_gamma   90.00
#
_symmetry.space_group_name_H-M   'P 1'
#
loop_
_entity.id
_entity.type
_entity.pdbx_description
1 polymer ?
#
loop_
_entity_poly.entity_id
_entity_poly.type
_entity_poly.pdbx_seq_one_letter_code
_entity_poly.pdbx_strand_id
1 'polypeptide(L)'
;TYQYVIMDMDFDLGECFKKLQTMLNGIVMVGDGSAVANRKLYRAVEALEIMEKNLNMPIINRTFIIYNKFRSQGGKVLEHIPVDILGGTPFYMQATTEQVVKELSCTKIFDAFQ
;
A
#
# COMPACT_ATOMS: atom_id res chain seq x y z
N THR A 1 8.93 23.41 -7.28
CA THR A 1 7.64 22.83 -6.91
C THR A 1 7.61 21.36 -7.25
N TYR A 2 7.28 20.52 -6.30
CA TYR A 2 7.19 19.07 -6.51
C TYR A 2 5.75 18.69 -6.84
N GLN A 3 5.56 17.80 -7.82
CA GLN A 3 4.23 17.26 -8.14
C GLN A 3 3.77 16.25 -7.07
N TYR A 4 4.72 15.50 -6.53
CA TYR A 4 4.44 14.46 -5.54
C TYR A 4 5.45 14.53 -4.41
N VAL A 5 4.96 14.31 -3.20
CA VAL A 5 5.81 14.14 -2.02
C VAL A 5 5.44 12.78 -1.41
N ILE A 6 6.44 11.92 -1.25
CA ILE A 6 6.24 10.58 -0.71
C ILE A 6 6.92 10.51 0.65
N MET A 7 6.17 10.04 1.65
CA MET A 7 6.71 9.78 2.99
C MET A 7 6.75 8.28 3.22
N ASP A 8 7.94 7.75 3.46
CA ASP A 8 8.12 6.35 3.84
C ASP A 8 8.14 6.25 5.35
N MET A 9 7.26 5.43 5.91
CA MET A 9 7.14 5.31 7.35
C MET A 9 6.62 3.94 7.74
N ASP A 10 6.99 3.50 8.94
CA ASP A 10 6.44 2.28 9.50
C ASP A 10 4.95 2.47 9.82
N PHE A 11 4.22 1.37 9.76
CA PHE A 11 2.80 1.43 10.09
C PHE A 11 2.60 1.60 11.59
N ASP A 12 2.17 2.80 11.96
CA ASP A 12 1.88 3.15 13.34
C ASP A 12 0.68 4.11 13.35
N LEU A 13 -0.39 3.71 14.01
CA LEU A 13 -1.62 4.50 14.13
C LEU A 13 -1.65 5.40 15.37
N GLY A 14 -0.48 5.79 15.88
CA GLY A 14 -0.38 6.72 17.00
C GLY A 14 -0.79 8.15 16.66
N GLU A 15 -0.58 9.06 17.60
CA GLU A 15 -0.98 10.46 17.46
C GLU A 15 -0.34 11.15 16.26
N CYS A 16 0.90 10.78 15.93
CA CYS A 16 1.59 11.34 14.77
C CYS A 16 0.83 11.02 13.49
N PHE A 17 0.41 9.77 13.30
CA PHE A 17 -0.36 9.36 12.13
C PHE A 17 -1.72 10.05 12.08
N LYS A 18 -2.41 10.17 13.22
CA LYS A 18 -3.70 10.85 13.29
C LYS A 18 -3.63 12.29 12.79
N LYS A 19 -2.54 12.97 13.09
CA LYS A 19 -2.32 14.34 12.61
C LYS A 19 -1.93 14.38 11.14
N LEU A 20 -1.05 13.46 10.72
CA LEU A 20 -0.55 13.43 9.35
C LEU A 20 -1.62 13.04 8.34
N GLN A 21 -2.54 12.14 8.71
CA GLN A 21 -3.51 11.60 7.75
C GLN A 21 -4.40 12.68 7.13
N THR A 22 -4.61 13.80 7.82
CA THR A 22 -5.40 14.93 7.28
C THR A 22 -4.68 15.63 6.14
N MET A 23 -3.36 15.48 6.05
CA MET A 23 -2.53 16.11 5.03
C MET A 23 -2.23 15.18 3.85
N LEU A 24 -2.55 13.89 3.98
CA LEU A 24 -2.23 12.89 2.96
C LEU A 24 -3.32 12.79 1.91
N ASN A 25 -2.94 12.79 0.64
CA ASN A 25 -3.86 12.55 -0.46
C ASN A 25 -4.12 11.06 -0.67
N GLY A 26 -3.18 10.22 -0.29
CA GLY A 26 -3.31 8.78 -0.41
C GLY A 26 -2.40 8.06 0.56
N ILE A 27 -2.81 6.86 0.94
CA ILE A 27 -2.05 5.97 1.80
C ILE A 27 -1.85 4.68 1.02
N VAL A 28 -0.60 4.25 0.90
CA VAL A 28 -0.26 3.01 0.21
C VAL A 28 0.36 2.06 1.22
N MET A 29 -0.26 0.92 1.40
CA MET A 29 0.29 -0.16 2.20
C MET A 29 0.97 -1.17 1.29
N VAL A 30 2.12 -1.66 1.69
CA VAL A 30 2.94 -2.56 0.87
C VAL A 30 3.08 -3.91 1.57
N GLY A 31 2.82 -4.98 0.84
CA GLY A 31 3.00 -6.35 1.31
C GLY A 31 3.68 -7.19 0.24
N ASP A 32 4.09 -8.40 0.61
CA ASP A 32 4.77 -9.32 -0.32
C ASP A 32 3.90 -10.54 -0.70
N GLY A 33 2.66 -10.59 -0.22
CA GLY A 33 1.76 -11.71 -0.49
C GLY A 33 1.94 -12.91 0.44
N SER A 34 2.87 -12.86 1.37
CA SER A 34 3.02 -13.92 2.37
C SER A 34 1.84 -13.92 3.35
N ALA A 35 1.61 -15.06 4.01
CA ALA A 35 0.53 -15.17 5.00
C ALA A 35 0.71 -14.19 6.16
N VAL A 36 1.95 -14.01 6.60
CA VAL A 36 2.26 -13.08 7.70
C VAL A 36 1.99 -11.63 7.28
N ALA A 37 2.46 -11.23 6.11
CA ALA A 37 2.25 -9.88 5.61
C ALA A 37 0.76 -9.61 5.37
N ASN A 38 0.02 -10.56 4.80
CA ASN A 38 -1.41 -10.40 4.58
C ASN A 38 -2.19 -10.26 5.88
N ARG A 39 -1.79 -10.98 6.92
CA ARG A 39 -2.40 -10.84 8.23
C ARG A 39 -2.20 -9.44 8.80
N LYS A 40 -0.98 -8.90 8.65
CA LYS A 40 -0.67 -7.54 9.09
C LYS A 40 -1.47 -6.51 8.30
N LEU A 41 -1.58 -6.68 6.99
CA LEU A 41 -2.36 -5.79 6.13
C LEU A 41 -3.84 -5.81 6.53
N TYR A 42 -4.39 -6.99 6.77
CA TYR A 42 -5.80 -7.12 7.19
C TYR A 42 -6.06 -6.38 8.49
N ARG A 43 -5.19 -6.57 9.48
CA ARG A 43 -5.30 -5.86 10.76
C ARG A 43 -5.15 -4.35 10.60
N ALA A 44 -4.27 -3.93 9.70
CA ALA A 44 -4.09 -2.51 9.40
C ALA A 44 -5.35 -1.91 8.80
N VAL A 45 -5.98 -2.59 7.86
CA VAL A 45 -7.25 -2.15 7.27
C VAL A 45 -8.34 -2.03 8.32
N GLU A 46 -8.47 -3.03 9.20
CA GLU A 46 -9.45 -2.98 10.29
C GLU A 46 -9.22 -1.77 11.20
N ALA A 47 -7.96 -1.51 11.55
CA ALA A 47 -7.60 -0.39 12.39
C ALA A 47 -7.91 0.94 11.72
N LEU A 48 -7.68 1.06 10.40
CA LEU A 48 -8.03 2.26 9.64
C LEU A 48 -9.54 2.48 9.56
N GLU A 49 -10.31 1.41 9.44
CA GLU A 49 -11.78 1.50 9.46
C GLU A 49 -12.28 2.04 10.81
N ILE A 50 -11.71 1.56 11.91
CA ILE A 50 -12.06 2.04 13.25
C ILE A 50 -11.68 3.51 13.39
N MET A 51 -10.50 3.90 12.93
CA MET A 51 -10.04 5.28 12.98
C MET A 51 -10.96 6.19 12.16
N GLU A 52 -11.38 5.75 10.98
CA GLU A 52 -12.31 6.50 10.14
C GLU A 52 -13.62 6.80 10.86
N LYS A 53 -14.18 5.81 11.53
CA LYS A 53 -15.40 5.98 12.33
C LYS A 53 -15.18 6.93 13.50
N ASN A 54 -14.08 6.76 14.23
CA ASN A 54 -13.81 7.57 15.42
C ASN A 54 -13.53 9.03 15.08
N LEU A 55 -12.85 9.30 13.98
CA LEU A 55 -12.52 10.66 13.54
C LEU A 55 -13.60 11.28 12.65
N ASN A 56 -14.55 10.46 12.18
CA ASN A 56 -15.56 10.86 11.22
C ASN A 56 -14.96 11.53 9.98
N MET A 57 -13.89 10.92 9.45
CA MET A 57 -13.15 11.40 8.29
C MET A 57 -12.91 10.27 7.32
N PRO A 58 -12.99 10.51 5.99
CA PRO A 58 -12.74 9.46 5.01
C PRO A 58 -11.25 9.08 4.98
N ILE A 59 -10.95 7.82 5.22
CA ILE A 59 -9.58 7.29 5.16
C ILE A 59 -9.51 6.12 4.19
N ILE A 60 -10.46 5.21 4.24
CA ILE A 60 -10.44 3.96 3.47
C ILE A 60 -10.49 4.22 1.97
N ASN A 61 -11.27 5.19 1.52
CA ASN A 61 -11.42 5.48 0.09
C ASN A 61 -10.15 6.05 -0.56
N ARG A 62 -9.17 6.46 0.22
CA ARG A 62 -7.87 6.96 -0.27
C ARG A 62 -6.71 6.06 0.18
N THR A 63 -7.02 4.84 0.62
CA THR A 63 -6.04 3.84 1.03
C THR A 63 -5.97 2.75 -0.02
N PHE A 64 -4.76 2.32 -0.36
CA PHE A 64 -4.50 1.35 -1.41
C PHE A 64 -3.48 0.34 -0.93
N ILE A 65 -3.46 -0.82 -1.58
CA ILE A 65 -2.46 -1.86 -1.32
C ILE A 65 -1.68 -2.13 -2.61
N ILE A 66 -0.36 -2.22 -2.49
CA ILE A 66 0.52 -2.68 -3.55
C ILE A 66 1.30 -3.87 -3.02
N TYR A 67 1.37 -4.94 -3.81
CA TYR A 67 2.18 -6.10 -3.49
C TYR A 67 3.56 -5.95 -4.12
N ASN A 68 4.58 -5.95 -3.29
CA ASN A 68 5.98 -5.88 -3.74
C ASN A 68 6.63 -7.25 -3.58
N LYS A 69 7.44 -7.64 -4.56
CA LYS A 69 8.13 -8.93 -4.56
C LYS A 69 7.15 -10.11 -4.45
N PHE A 70 5.99 -9.97 -5.09
CA PHE A 70 4.96 -11.00 -5.04
C PHE A 70 5.42 -12.24 -5.81
N ARG A 71 5.29 -13.41 -5.18
CA ARG A 71 5.60 -14.69 -5.80
C ARG A 71 4.33 -15.35 -6.27
N SER A 72 4.29 -15.77 -7.55
CA SER A 72 3.15 -16.46 -8.12
C SER A 72 2.88 -17.81 -7.44
N GLN A 73 3.93 -18.45 -6.92
CA GLN A 73 3.81 -19.68 -6.14
C GLN A 73 3.82 -19.34 -4.66
N GLY A 74 2.73 -19.67 -3.97
CA GLY A 74 2.60 -19.47 -2.54
C GLY A 74 2.19 -18.06 -2.10
N GLY A 75 2.21 -17.08 -2.99
CA GLY A 75 1.71 -15.75 -2.69
C GLY A 75 0.20 -15.67 -2.85
N LYS A 76 -0.44 -14.91 -1.98
CA LYS A 76 -1.89 -14.68 -2.03
C LYS A 76 -2.22 -13.21 -1.89
N VAL A 77 -3.27 -12.80 -2.57
CA VAL A 77 -3.82 -11.46 -2.51
C VAL A 77 -5.00 -11.46 -1.54
N LEU A 78 -5.12 -10.42 -0.72
CA LEU A 78 -6.24 -10.29 0.19
C LEU A 78 -7.54 -10.13 -0.58
N GLU A 79 -8.61 -10.79 -0.07
CA GLU A 79 -9.94 -10.73 -0.65
C GLU A 79 -10.93 -10.16 0.37
N HIS A 80 -12.04 -9.63 -0.12
CA HIS A 80 -13.14 -9.13 0.72
C HIS A 80 -12.73 -8.03 1.69
N ILE A 81 -11.89 -7.11 1.22
CA ILE A 81 -11.45 -5.94 1.98
C ILE A 81 -11.96 -4.66 1.30
N PRO A 82 -12.22 -3.59 2.07
CA PRO A 82 -12.76 -2.34 1.51
C PRO A 82 -11.71 -1.44 0.86
N VAL A 83 -10.48 -1.90 0.70
CA VAL A 83 -9.35 -1.14 0.15
C VAL A 83 -9.02 -1.70 -1.24
N ASP A 84 -8.78 -0.82 -2.19
CA ASP A 84 -8.39 -1.21 -3.53
C ASP A 84 -6.94 -1.69 -3.59
N ILE A 85 -6.74 -2.79 -4.31
CA ILE A 85 -5.41 -3.31 -4.60
C ILE A 85 -5.02 -2.81 -5.99
N LEU A 86 -3.99 -1.96 -6.06
CA LEU A 86 -3.58 -1.35 -7.31
C LEU A 86 -2.80 -2.29 -8.22
N GLY A 87 -2.20 -3.32 -7.66
CA GLY A 87 -1.44 -4.29 -8.41
C GLY A 87 -0.26 -4.83 -7.62
N GLY A 88 0.60 -5.57 -8.27
CA GLY A 88 1.76 -6.15 -7.66
C GLY A 88 2.97 -6.13 -8.58
N THR A 89 4.15 -6.13 -7.99
CA THR A 89 5.40 -6.29 -8.71
C THR A 89 5.93 -7.69 -8.46
N PRO A 90 6.46 -8.38 -9.48
CA PRO A 90 6.97 -9.72 -9.28
C PRO A 90 8.26 -9.72 -8.44
N PHE A 91 8.60 -10.88 -7.92
CA PHE A 91 9.88 -11.07 -7.25
C PHE A 91 10.97 -11.17 -8.33
N TYR A 92 11.91 -10.23 -8.32
CA TYR A 92 13.00 -10.17 -9.29
C TYR A 92 14.24 -10.87 -8.71
N MET A 93 14.51 -12.09 -9.18
CA MET A 93 15.73 -12.78 -8.83
C MET A 93 16.84 -12.38 -9.81
N GLN A 94 17.99 -12.00 -9.28
CA GLN A 94 19.19 -11.67 -10.09
C GLN A 94 19.00 -10.52 -11.09
N ALA A 95 17.95 -9.72 -10.90
CA ALA A 95 17.73 -8.55 -11.73
C ALA A 95 18.55 -7.36 -11.24
N THR A 96 19.02 -6.52 -12.16
CA THR A 96 19.65 -5.25 -11.80
C THR A 96 18.59 -4.23 -11.39
N THR A 97 19.02 -3.21 -10.64
CA THR A 97 18.11 -2.11 -10.26
C THR A 97 17.50 -1.46 -11.50
N GLU A 98 18.28 -1.28 -12.55
CA GLU A 98 17.82 -0.68 -13.81
C GLU A 98 16.71 -1.51 -14.45
N GLN A 99 16.87 -2.85 -14.49
CA GLN A 99 15.86 -3.75 -15.01
C GLN A 99 14.56 -3.69 -14.21
N VAL A 100 14.66 -3.65 -12.87
CA VAL A 100 13.50 -3.56 -12.01
C VAL A 100 12.74 -2.25 -12.24
N VAL A 101 13.45 -1.13 -12.32
CA VAL A 101 12.84 0.17 -12.58
C VAL A 101 12.13 0.20 -13.92
N LYS A 102 12.75 -0.38 -14.96
CA LYS A 102 12.15 -0.45 -16.29
C LYS A 102 10.85 -1.27 -16.28
N GLU A 103 10.86 -2.42 -15.61
CA GLU A 103 9.67 -3.26 -15.45
C GLU A 103 8.57 -2.54 -14.69
N LEU A 104 8.91 -1.88 -13.59
CA LEU A 104 7.95 -1.13 -12.77
C LEU A 104 7.28 -0.02 -13.56
N SER A 105 8.02 0.68 -14.42
CA SER A 105 7.45 1.75 -15.23
C SER A 105 6.45 1.23 -16.28
N CYS A 106 6.50 -0.06 -16.63
CA CYS A 106 5.59 -0.67 -17.58
C CYS A 106 4.31 -1.21 -16.94
N THR A 107 4.24 -1.31 -15.62
CA THR A 107 3.11 -1.95 -14.92
C THR A 107 1.89 -1.05 -14.73
N LYS A 108 2.03 0.25 -14.94
CA LYS A 108 0.96 1.25 -14.74
C LYS A 108 0.36 1.26 -13.33
N ILE A 109 1.04 0.68 -12.34
CA ILE A 109 0.56 0.64 -10.96
C ILE A 109 0.34 2.06 -10.42
N PHE A 110 1.21 2.99 -10.81
CA PHE A 110 1.20 4.35 -10.29
C PHE A 110 0.25 5.29 -11.02
N ASP A 111 -0.46 4.83 -12.06
CA ASP A 111 -1.38 5.67 -12.83
C ASP A 111 -2.54 6.19 -11.96
N ALA A 112 -2.90 5.47 -10.90
CA ALA A 112 -3.96 5.86 -9.98
C ALA A 112 -3.68 7.18 -9.25
N PHE A 113 -2.41 7.63 -9.24
CA PHE A 113 -1.99 8.85 -8.54
C PHE A 113 -1.77 10.04 -9.46
N GLN A 114 -2.06 9.88 -10.73
CA GLN A 114 -1.90 10.93 -11.73
C GLN A 114 -3.17 11.72 -11.98
#